data_c850c0ed5f806cee2550b89b2bf00e6d
#
_entry.id   c850c0ed5f806cee2550b89b2bf00e6d
#
_cell.length_a   1.000
_cell.length_b   1.000
_cell.length_c   1.000
_cell.angle_alpha   90.00
_cell.angle_beta   90.00
_cell.angle_gamma   90.00
#
_symmetry.space_group_name_H-M   'P 1'
#
loop_
_entity.id
_entity.type
_entity.pdbx_description
1 polymer ?
#
loop_
_entity_poly.entity_id
_entity_poly.type
_entity_poly.pdbx_seq_one_letter_code
_entity_poly.pdbx_strand_id
1 'polypeptide(L)'
;MVEAPARRWLPWRSAGLGWLAAGAFLAVGVPLFVRMPLWCDTTLYAVAARTVSAGGVHYRDVFDTNPPGFVWLLCAARGAFGTTGEALRLTDLAIVALVTSGLVWWVRTAGGRRADGAWVAAAAAAFYPFADEFNHTQRDTWMMLPAGAALLLRLGRIAQISTPGAARPKDRRRLVSAVLEGLLWGLGCWIKPHLLPIAAAAWLVTYRRLPWRDHLAAFAGGVGAGVAGVGWLVATGAWPYFVEIWRTWNADYLATVVRELPFRLVMQLQYFPPYSLCAVAAVPLAVANLRSPADGPEAFRRRVLATVYLAWLLVALLLQRPFHYVHVPETLLMFAVFAANRWAVPFVLVLLPVLAAAVASTGWGSEHVPPHPAFDVNRTRWWAACVRDDPPREARTAVAMYAQAFSGTDPAELGAVADYLRARNLCDGELIAWHDSPHALYLDLGIRPRFRFMHVGTAAGLGKWQAGQVLRELQAALPDARFAVSDTHRVTARYGGLNDVGADGLPKVLPAWQRNEFPFNQPVVFRSPGGRYLVHRIEKPVTSARIPERLDQTEPNPE
;
A
#
# COMPACT_ATOMS: atom_id res chain seq x y z
N MET A 1 53.62 -14.03 24.39
CA MET A 1 52.70 -13.27 23.52
C MET A 1 52.02 -14.28 22.60
N VAL A 2 50.77 -14.63 22.89
CA VAL A 2 49.98 -15.51 22.01
C VAL A 2 49.43 -14.63 20.91
N GLU A 3 49.86 -14.84 19.67
CA GLU A 3 49.28 -14.19 18.50
C GLU A 3 47.77 -14.48 18.43
N ALA A 4 46.95 -13.43 18.47
CA ALA A 4 45.52 -13.55 18.29
C ALA A 4 45.25 -14.17 16.91
N PRO A 5 44.42 -15.22 16.80
CA PRO A 5 44.15 -15.89 15.54
C PRO A 5 43.61 -14.88 14.52
N ALA A 6 44.22 -14.89 13.33
CA ALA A 6 43.83 -14.08 12.20
C ALA A 6 42.30 -14.15 12.02
N ARG A 7 41.61 -13.04 12.24
CA ARG A 7 40.15 -12.93 12.03
C ARG A 7 39.86 -13.33 10.59
N ARG A 8 39.38 -14.55 10.37
CA ARG A 8 38.95 -15.05 9.06
C ARG A 8 38.02 -14.03 8.43
N TRP A 9 38.37 -13.59 7.23
CA TRP A 9 37.57 -12.68 6.43
C TRP A 9 36.23 -13.35 6.10
N LEU A 10 35.19 -13.00 6.81
CA LEU A 10 33.83 -13.44 6.48
C LEU A 10 33.30 -12.51 5.39
N PRO A 11 32.97 -13.01 4.19
CA PRO A 11 32.61 -12.18 3.02
C PRO A 11 31.44 -11.22 3.30
N TRP A 12 30.49 -11.57 4.14
CA TRP A 12 29.37 -10.70 4.53
C TRP A 12 29.74 -9.47 5.38
N ARG A 13 31.01 -9.33 5.79
CA ARG A 13 31.51 -8.09 6.41
C ARG A 13 31.92 -7.03 5.40
N SER A 14 31.86 -7.34 4.10
CA SER A 14 32.14 -6.39 3.02
C SER A 14 30.94 -5.52 2.70
N ALA A 15 31.09 -4.20 2.79
CA ALA A 15 30.07 -3.27 2.33
C ALA A 15 29.89 -3.34 0.81
N GLY A 16 30.97 -3.58 0.06
CA GLY A 16 30.94 -3.73 -1.40
C GLY A 16 30.04 -4.89 -1.83
N LEU A 17 30.09 -6.03 -1.15
CA LEU A 17 29.22 -7.17 -1.46
C LEU A 17 27.74 -6.84 -1.19
N GLY A 18 27.42 -6.12 -0.11
CA GLY A 18 26.06 -5.68 0.17
C GLY A 18 25.51 -4.75 -0.92
N TRP A 19 26.30 -3.78 -1.38
CA TRP A 19 25.90 -2.90 -2.49
C TRP A 19 25.80 -3.62 -3.82
N LEU A 20 26.69 -4.57 -4.11
CA LEU A 20 26.61 -5.41 -5.30
C LEU A 20 25.32 -6.25 -5.30
N ALA A 21 24.99 -6.85 -4.17
CA ALA A 21 23.73 -7.58 -4.01
C ALA A 21 22.51 -6.68 -4.20
N ALA A 22 22.50 -5.48 -3.61
CA ALA A 22 21.44 -4.50 -3.82
C ALA A 22 21.28 -4.15 -5.31
N GLY A 23 22.38 -3.87 -6.00
CA GLY A 23 22.39 -3.59 -7.44
C GLY A 23 21.86 -4.76 -8.27
N ALA A 24 22.25 -5.99 -7.94
CA ALA A 24 21.79 -7.20 -8.63
C ALA A 24 20.26 -7.41 -8.44
N PHE A 25 19.75 -7.26 -7.21
CA PHE A 25 18.31 -7.35 -6.95
C PHE A 25 17.54 -6.26 -7.69
N LEU A 26 18.03 -5.02 -7.71
CA LEU A 26 17.38 -3.94 -8.43
C LEU A 26 17.42 -4.18 -9.95
N ALA A 27 18.54 -4.65 -10.51
CA ALA A 27 18.65 -4.94 -11.94
C ALA A 27 17.62 -5.99 -12.41
N VAL A 28 17.35 -6.99 -11.58
CA VAL A 28 16.34 -8.02 -11.88
C VAL A 28 14.93 -7.52 -11.53
N GLY A 29 14.74 -6.92 -10.35
CA GLY A 29 13.41 -6.61 -9.81
C GLY A 29 12.75 -5.40 -10.47
N VAL A 30 13.51 -4.34 -10.80
CA VAL A 30 12.93 -3.07 -11.29
C VAL A 30 12.17 -3.24 -12.60
N PRO A 31 12.68 -3.93 -13.65
CA PRO A 31 11.91 -4.14 -14.86
C PRO A 31 10.57 -4.84 -14.62
N LEU A 32 10.56 -5.88 -13.78
CA LEU A 32 9.34 -6.61 -13.43
C LEU A 32 8.38 -5.71 -12.63
N PHE A 33 8.89 -4.98 -11.64
CA PHE A 33 8.13 -4.07 -10.81
C PHE A 33 7.43 -2.95 -11.58
N VAL A 34 8.16 -2.31 -12.50
CA VAL A 34 7.64 -1.18 -13.28
C VAL A 34 6.48 -1.59 -14.18
N ARG A 35 6.49 -2.84 -14.67
CA ARG A 35 5.47 -3.36 -15.59
C ARG A 35 4.29 -4.05 -14.91
N MET A 36 4.33 -4.24 -13.58
CA MET A 36 3.17 -4.74 -12.84
C MET A 36 1.98 -3.80 -12.98
N PRO A 37 0.74 -4.32 -13.07
CA PRO A 37 -0.47 -3.50 -13.01
C PRO A 37 -0.58 -2.81 -11.65
N LEU A 38 -1.31 -1.71 -11.61
CA LEU A 38 -1.66 -1.08 -10.34
C LEU A 38 -2.73 -1.91 -9.62
N TRP A 39 -2.58 -2.02 -8.31
CA TRP A 39 -3.62 -2.62 -7.48
C TRP A 39 -4.88 -1.75 -7.45
N CYS A 40 -6.04 -2.34 -7.20
CA CYS A 40 -7.33 -1.63 -7.23
C CYS A 40 -7.37 -0.39 -6.32
N ASP A 41 -6.80 -0.46 -5.10
CA ASP A 41 -6.71 0.72 -4.21
C ASP A 41 -5.86 1.82 -4.83
N THR A 42 -4.69 1.47 -5.38
CA THR A 42 -3.82 2.43 -6.06
C THR A 42 -4.51 3.07 -7.26
N THR A 43 -5.26 2.27 -8.01
CA THR A 43 -6.07 2.74 -9.14
C THR A 43 -7.15 3.71 -8.68
N LEU A 44 -7.87 3.41 -7.59
CA LEU A 44 -8.85 4.31 -6.98
C LEU A 44 -8.22 5.68 -6.66
N TYR A 45 -7.07 5.69 -5.96
CA TYR A 45 -6.38 6.94 -5.63
C TYR A 45 -5.87 7.68 -6.87
N ALA A 46 -5.41 6.96 -7.89
CA ALA A 46 -4.97 7.57 -9.15
C ALA A 46 -6.14 8.21 -9.91
N VAL A 47 -7.33 7.59 -9.91
CA VAL A 47 -8.57 8.16 -10.45
C VAL A 47 -9.01 9.38 -9.64
N ALA A 48 -8.95 9.30 -8.30
CA ALA A 48 -9.26 10.43 -7.43
C ALA A 48 -8.30 11.62 -7.69
N ALA A 49 -7.00 11.36 -7.77
CA ALA A 49 -6.00 12.39 -8.06
C ALA A 49 -6.23 13.04 -9.43
N ARG A 50 -6.55 12.23 -10.45
CA ARG A 50 -6.91 12.75 -11.78
C ARG A 50 -8.16 13.62 -11.73
N THR A 51 -9.21 13.16 -11.06
CA THR A 51 -10.48 13.88 -10.92
C THR A 51 -10.26 15.22 -10.23
N VAL A 52 -9.52 15.26 -9.13
CA VAL A 52 -9.17 16.48 -8.40
C VAL A 52 -8.32 17.43 -9.27
N SER A 53 -7.31 16.90 -9.97
CA SER A 53 -6.46 17.71 -10.87
C SER A 53 -7.23 18.31 -12.04
N ALA A 54 -8.35 17.71 -12.44
CA ALA A 54 -9.26 18.20 -13.47
C ALA A 54 -10.39 19.10 -12.93
N GLY A 55 -10.29 19.57 -11.67
CA GLY A 55 -11.27 20.46 -11.04
C GLY A 55 -12.46 19.76 -10.40
N GLY A 56 -12.45 18.41 -10.30
CA GLY A 56 -13.46 17.67 -9.55
C GLY A 56 -13.28 17.80 -8.04
N VAL A 57 -14.30 17.42 -7.28
CA VAL A 57 -14.33 17.50 -5.82
C VAL A 57 -14.09 16.12 -5.23
N HIS A 58 -13.04 15.99 -4.44
CA HIS A 58 -12.75 14.73 -3.74
C HIS A 58 -13.91 14.32 -2.83
N TYR A 59 -14.14 13.02 -2.66
CA TYR A 59 -15.27 12.40 -1.94
C TYR A 59 -16.64 12.55 -2.61
N ARG A 60 -16.93 13.67 -3.29
CA ARG A 60 -18.16 13.83 -4.08
C ARG A 60 -18.11 13.01 -5.35
N ASP A 61 -17.01 13.16 -6.11
CA ASP A 61 -16.86 12.60 -7.45
C ASP A 61 -16.15 11.22 -7.44
N VAL A 62 -15.33 10.96 -6.41
CA VAL A 62 -14.72 9.65 -6.13
C VAL A 62 -14.79 9.39 -4.63
N PHE A 63 -15.51 8.35 -4.25
CA PHE A 63 -15.67 7.96 -2.85
C PHE A 63 -14.36 7.36 -2.30
N ASP A 64 -13.94 7.85 -1.15
CA ASP A 64 -12.77 7.35 -0.42
C ASP A 64 -13.01 7.47 1.10
N THR A 65 -12.76 6.41 1.85
CA THR A 65 -12.89 6.39 3.31
C THR A 65 -11.67 6.96 4.04
N ASN A 66 -10.65 7.41 3.30
CA ASN A 66 -9.37 7.83 3.85
C ASN A 66 -9.20 9.35 3.83
N PRO A 67 -8.30 9.91 4.64
CA PRO A 67 -7.91 11.30 4.53
C PRO A 67 -7.25 11.63 3.18
N PRO A 68 -7.31 12.89 2.71
CA PRO A 68 -6.95 13.27 1.34
C PRO A 68 -5.43 13.35 1.09
N GLY A 69 -4.58 13.20 2.12
CA GLY A 69 -3.13 13.43 2.00
C GLY A 69 -2.44 12.55 0.97
N PHE A 70 -2.90 11.33 0.79
CA PHE A 70 -2.34 10.47 -0.24
C PHE A 70 -2.72 10.93 -1.66
N VAL A 71 -3.96 11.40 -1.83
CA VAL A 71 -4.41 11.99 -3.11
C VAL A 71 -3.62 13.26 -3.43
N TRP A 72 -3.29 14.10 -2.44
CA TRP A 72 -2.41 15.27 -2.65
C TRP A 72 -1.02 14.86 -3.17
N LEU A 73 -0.41 13.83 -2.55
CA LEU A 73 0.88 13.32 -3.00
C LEU A 73 0.81 12.75 -4.41
N LEU A 74 -0.28 12.04 -4.75
CA LEU A 74 -0.48 11.53 -6.09
C LEU A 74 -0.71 12.63 -7.12
N CYS A 75 -1.44 13.70 -6.79
CA CYS A 75 -1.56 14.88 -7.65
C CYS A 75 -0.17 15.49 -7.93
N ALA A 76 0.65 15.66 -6.89
CA ALA A 76 2.01 16.18 -7.04
C ALA A 76 2.90 15.24 -7.86
N ALA A 77 2.87 13.93 -7.57
CA ALA A 77 3.64 12.93 -8.29
C ALA A 77 3.27 12.87 -9.78
N ARG A 78 1.97 12.85 -10.09
CA ARG A 78 1.48 12.84 -11.47
C ARG A 78 1.82 14.13 -12.23
N GLY A 79 1.77 15.27 -11.55
CA GLY A 79 2.18 16.55 -12.13
C GLY A 79 3.68 16.64 -12.41
N ALA A 80 4.52 16.02 -11.57
CA ALA A 80 5.98 16.07 -11.69
C ALA A 80 6.57 14.99 -12.61
N PHE A 81 6.02 13.76 -12.57
CA PHE A 81 6.65 12.58 -13.19
C PHE A 81 5.78 11.94 -14.28
N GLY A 82 4.55 12.41 -14.49
CA GLY A 82 3.63 11.89 -15.49
C GLY A 82 2.50 11.04 -14.94
N THR A 83 1.60 10.64 -15.84
CA THR A 83 0.30 10.06 -15.47
C THR A 83 0.21 8.55 -15.70
N THR A 84 1.26 7.92 -16.22
CA THR A 84 1.30 6.49 -16.52
C THR A 84 1.46 5.64 -15.25
N GLY A 85 1.09 4.37 -15.31
CA GLY A 85 1.32 3.41 -14.24
C GLY A 85 2.80 3.25 -13.92
N GLU A 86 3.66 3.25 -14.96
CA GLU A 86 5.11 3.16 -14.84
C GLU A 86 5.72 4.37 -14.11
N ALA A 87 5.26 5.59 -14.42
CA ALA A 87 5.70 6.80 -13.73
C ALA A 87 5.36 6.74 -12.23
N LEU A 88 4.17 6.25 -11.90
CA LEU A 88 3.74 6.05 -10.51
C LEU A 88 4.59 4.99 -9.80
N ARG A 89 4.89 3.87 -10.48
CA ARG A 89 5.78 2.81 -9.97
C ARG A 89 7.20 3.32 -9.71
N LEU A 90 7.76 4.10 -10.62
CA LEU A 90 9.08 4.70 -10.43
C LEU A 90 9.10 5.72 -9.28
N THR A 91 8.02 6.50 -9.13
CA THR A 91 7.85 7.41 -7.98
C THR A 91 7.82 6.63 -6.66
N ASP A 92 7.07 5.54 -6.62
CA ASP A 92 6.99 4.64 -5.46
C ASP A 92 8.36 4.05 -5.10
N LEU A 93 9.09 3.55 -6.09
CA LEU A 93 10.44 3.04 -5.90
C LEU A 93 11.41 4.12 -5.39
N ALA A 94 11.30 5.35 -5.89
CA ALA A 94 12.11 6.48 -5.41
C ALA A 94 11.81 6.81 -3.95
N ILE A 95 10.54 6.78 -3.53
CA ILE A 95 10.15 6.97 -2.12
C ILE A 95 10.75 5.88 -1.25
N VAL A 96 10.65 4.61 -1.65
CA VAL A 96 11.24 3.49 -0.90
C VAL A 96 12.77 3.59 -0.86
N ALA A 97 13.41 4.04 -1.93
CA ALA A 97 14.86 4.29 -1.94
C ALA A 97 15.27 5.39 -0.96
N LEU A 98 14.49 6.47 -0.86
CA LEU A 98 14.71 7.54 0.13
C LEU A 98 14.51 7.03 1.56
N VAL A 99 13.44 6.28 1.83
CA VAL A 99 13.19 5.65 3.13
C VAL A 99 14.34 4.71 3.50
N THR A 100 14.74 3.83 2.57
CA THR A 100 15.86 2.90 2.76
C THR A 100 17.17 3.65 3.04
N SER A 101 17.44 4.73 2.32
CA SER A 101 18.62 5.58 2.56
C SER A 101 18.61 6.18 3.97
N GLY A 102 17.44 6.62 4.44
CA GLY A 102 17.25 7.07 5.83
C GLY A 102 17.54 5.96 6.85
N LEU A 103 17.08 4.74 6.60
CA LEU A 103 17.35 3.58 7.45
C LEU A 103 18.83 3.18 7.46
N VAL A 104 19.50 3.20 6.30
CA VAL A 104 20.95 2.97 6.19
C VAL A 104 21.73 4.00 7.02
N TRP A 105 21.36 5.28 6.88
CA TRP A 105 21.97 6.34 7.69
C TRP A 105 21.70 6.12 9.18
N TRP A 106 20.49 5.75 9.57
CA TRP A 106 20.13 5.49 10.95
C TRP A 106 20.95 4.33 11.55
N VAL A 107 21.02 3.19 10.86
CA VAL A 107 21.83 2.03 11.28
C VAL A 107 23.28 2.44 11.53
N ARG A 108 23.90 3.18 10.60
CA ARG A 108 25.28 3.64 10.74
C ARG A 108 25.47 4.54 11.96
N THR A 109 24.53 5.41 12.25
CA THR A 109 24.59 6.34 13.38
C THR A 109 24.16 5.71 14.71
N ALA A 110 23.51 4.54 14.67
CA ALA A 110 23.20 3.70 15.82
C ALA A 110 24.31 2.70 16.18
N GLY A 111 25.49 2.80 15.60
CA GLY A 111 26.66 1.97 15.87
C GLY A 111 26.80 0.75 14.95
N GLY A 112 25.98 0.64 13.91
CA GLY A 112 26.16 -0.36 12.85
C GLY A 112 27.36 -0.04 11.96
N ARG A 113 27.98 -1.08 11.40
CA ARG A 113 29.10 -0.96 10.45
C ARG A 113 28.61 -0.50 9.07
N ARG A 114 29.51 -0.05 8.21
CA ARG A 114 29.16 0.27 6.80
C ARG A 114 28.53 -0.91 6.06
N ALA A 115 29.02 -2.11 6.33
CA ALA A 115 28.48 -3.35 5.78
C ALA A 115 27.04 -3.61 6.22
N ASP A 116 26.72 -3.36 7.48
CA ASP A 116 25.37 -3.58 8.02
C ASP A 116 24.35 -2.67 7.30
N GLY A 117 24.70 -1.40 7.03
CA GLY A 117 23.88 -0.49 6.22
C GLY A 117 23.71 -0.94 4.76
N ALA A 118 24.80 -1.42 4.12
CA ALA A 118 24.73 -1.95 2.76
C ALA A 118 23.80 -3.17 2.64
N TRP A 119 23.80 -4.02 3.65
CA TRP A 119 22.91 -5.17 3.69
C TRP A 119 21.45 -4.80 3.97
N VAL A 120 21.16 -3.70 4.67
CA VAL A 120 19.80 -3.16 4.75
C VAL A 120 19.30 -2.74 3.36
N ALA A 121 20.16 -2.07 2.58
CA ALA A 121 19.81 -1.72 1.20
C ALA A 121 19.58 -2.96 0.33
N ALA A 122 20.41 -4.00 0.47
CA ALA A 122 20.25 -5.27 -0.24
C ALA A 122 18.93 -5.97 0.16
N ALA A 123 18.59 -5.98 1.46
CA ALA A 123 17.36 -6.58 1.95
C ALA A 123 16.11 -5.83 1.44
N ALA A 124 16.12 -4.50 1.45
CA ALA A 124 15.04 -3.71 0.88
C ALA A 124 14.90 -3.92 -0.63
N ALA A 125 16.02 -4.01 -1.37
CA ALA A 125 16.04 -4.30 -2.80
C ALA A 125 15.59 -5.73 -3.15
N ALA A 126 15.86 -6.70 -2.29
CA ALA A 126 15.38 -8.07 -2.44
C ALA A 126 13.89 -8.22 -2.06
N PHE A 127 13.37 -7.35 -1.20
CA PHE A 127 12.00 -7.39 -0.74
C PHE A 127 11.05 -6.60 -1.65
N TYR A 128 11.24 -5.28 -1.74
CA TYR A 128 10.19 -4.40 -2.24
C TYR A 128 9.87 -4.58 -3.73
N PRO A 129 10.83 -4.60 -4.67
CA PRO A 129 10.53 -4.78 -6.09
C PRO A 129 9.96 -6.16 -6.43
N PHE A 130 10.17 -7.14 -5.55
CA PHE A 130 9.68 -8.50 -5.74
C PHE A 130 8.39 -8.79 -4.99
N ALA A 131 7.95 -7.92 -4.08
CA ALA A 131 6.64 -8.01 -3.48
C ALA A 131 5.54 -7.93 -4.55
N ASP A 132 4.33 -8.34 -4.20
CA ASP A 132 3.19 -8.28 -5.08
C ASP A 132 2.64 -6.85 -5.26
N GLU A 133 1.80 -6.65 -6.27
CA GLU A 133 1.20 -5.36 -6.60
C GLU A 133 0.35 -4.79 -5.48
N PHE A 134 -0.16 -5.61 -4.57
CA PHE A 134 -0.94 -5.20 -3.41
C PHE A 134 -0.10 -4.43 -2.38
N ASN A 135 1.21 -4.73 -2.31
CA ASN A 135 2.14 -4.07 -1.40
C ASN A 135 2.67 -2.71 -1.92
N HIS A 136 2.49 -2.43 -3.20
CA HIS A 136 3.13 -1.30 -3.87
C HIS A 136 2.23 -0.06 -3.92
N THR A 137 2.86 1.12 -3.89
CA THR A 137 2.17 2.42 -3.99
C THR A 137 1.11 2.57 -2.90
N GLN A 138 1.42 2.08 -1.71
CA GLN A 138 0.50 2.11 -0.57
C GLN A 138 0.80 3.26 0.38
N ARG A 139 -0.24 3.79 0.98
CA ARG A 139 -0.17 4.88 1.96
C ARG A 139 0.74 4.58 3.13
N ASP A 140 0.74 3.31 3.58
CA ASP A 140 1.58 2.84 4.69
C ASP A 140 3.06 3.00 4.40
N THR A 141 3.48 2.69 3.18
CA THR A 141 4.85 2.87 2.72
C THR A 141 5.19 4.35 2.53
N TRP A 142 4.29 5.12 1.90
CA TRP A 142 4.55 6.52 1.58
C TRP A 142 4.59 7.41 2.82
N MET A 143 3.80 7.12 3.87
CA MET A 143 3.86 7.89 5.12
C MET A 143 5.18 7.70 5.89
N MET A 144 5.98 6.66 5.57
CA MET A 144 7.32 6.51 6.15
C MET A 144 8.26 7.65 5.76
N LEU A 145 8.07 8.27 4.59
CA LEU A 145 8.94 9.35 4.13
C LEU A 145 8.81 10.60 5.02
N PRO A 146 7.62 11.20 5.21
CA PRO A 146 7.47 12.33 6.12
C PRO A 146 7.78 11.94 7.58
N ALA A 147 7.41 10.74 8.04
CA ALA A 147 7.73 10.26 9.37
C ALA A 147 9.24 10.14 9.60
N GLY A 148 9.96 9.53 8.65
CA GLY A 148 11.42 9.41 8.69
C GLY A 148 12.11 10.77 8.68
N ALA A 149 11.68 11.70 7.81
CA ALA A 149 12.21 13.06 7.75
C ALA A 149 11.97 13.81 9.08
N ALA A 150 10.77 13.70 9.66
CA ALA A 150 10.47 14.29 10.97
C ALA A 150 11.38 13.75 12.07
N LEU A 151 11.59 12.43 12.11
CA LEU A 151 12.51 11.79 13.05
C LEU A 151 13.96 12.24 12.84
N LEU A 152 14.43 12.38 11.62
CA LEU A 152 15.78 12.85 11.31
C LEU A 152 15.99 14.29 11.81
N LEU A 153 15.00 15.18 11.60
CA LEU A 153 15.04 16.55 12.14
C LEU A 153 15.12 16.54 13.65
N ARG A 154 14.33 15.71 14.32
CA ARG A 154 14.30 15.58 15.77
C ARG A 154 15.63 15.05 16.32
N LEU A 155 16.15 13.96 15.78
CA LEU A 155 17.44 13.37 16.17
C LEU A 155 18.60 14.32 15.90
N GLY A 156 18.55 15.08 14.81
CA GLY A 156 19.53 16.11 14.48
C GLY A 156 19.61 17.20 15.54
N ARG A 157 18.45 17.71 16.02
CA ARG A 157 18.40 18.71 17.11
C ARG A 157 18.90 18.15 18.43
N ILE A 158 18.54 16.91 18.76
CA ILE A 158 19.04 16.24 19.98
C ILE A 158 20.56 16.14 19.92
N ALA A 159 21.13 15.71 18.79
CA ALA A 159 22.58 15.61 18.63
C ALA A 159 23.28 16.96 18.81
N GLN A 160 22.74 18.05 18.21
CA GLN A 160 23.29 19.40 18.34
C GLN A 160 23.32 19.91 19.79
N ILE A 161 22.29 19.58 20.59
CA ILE A 161 22.21 20.01 22.00
C ILE A 161 23.15 19.16 22.88
N SER A 162 23.33 17.88 22.55
CA SER A 162 24.07 16.92 23.36
C SER A 162 25.59 16.93 23.10
N THR A 163 26.08 17.63 22.07
CA THR A 163 27.52 17.67 21.74
C THR A 163 28.22 18.77 22.54
N PRO A 164 29.11 18.42 23.49
CA PRO A 164 29.87 19.40 24.25
C PRO A 164 30.77 20.26 23.32
N GLY A 165 30.81 21.55 23.54
CA GLY A 165 31.67 22.48 22.78
C GLY A 165 31.18 22.81 21.36
N ALA A 166 30.12 22.18 20.85
CA ALA A 166 29.52 22.60 19.61
C ALA A 166 28.86 23.97 19.76
N ALA A 167 29.08 24.84 18.75
CA ALA A 167 28.36 26.14 18.71
C ALA A 167 26.86 25.84 18.73
N ARG A 168 26.16 26.29 19.75
CA ARG A 168 24.70 26.12 19.86
C ARG A 168 24.05 26.75 18.63
N PRO A 169 23.22 26.04 17.89
CA PRO A 169 22.51 26.62 16.76
C PRO A 169 21.69 27.83 17.27
N LYS A 170 21.62 28.87 16.45
CA LYS A 170 20.75 30.01 16.74
C LYS A 170 19.35 29.49 17.04
N ASP A 171 18.72 29.89 18.12
CA ASP A 171 17.39 29.41 18.56
C ASP A 171 16.37 29.42 17.40
N ARG A 172 16.44 30.40 16.50
CA ARG A 172 15.57 30.47 15.33
C ARG A 172 15.67 29.26 14.41
N ARG A 173 16.90 28.79 14.06
CA ARG A 173 17.07 27.63 13.19
C ARG A 173 16.54 26.34 13.84
N ARG A 174 16.76 26.21 15.14
CA ARG A 174 16.27 25.05 15.90
C ARG A 174 14.74 25.03 15.94
N LEU A 175 14.09 26.16 16.21
CA LEU A 175 12.62 26.27 16.25
C LEU A 175 12.00 26.04 14.86
N VAL A 176 12.61 26.58 13.78
CA VAL A 176 12.16 26.29 12.40
C VAL A 176 12.22 24.80 12.12
N SER A 177 13.32 24.12 12.48
CA SER A 177 13.43 22.65 12.35
C SER A 177 12.37 21.92 13.17
N ALA A 178 11.96 22.43 14.33
CA ALA A 178 10.88 21.85 15.13
C ALA A 178 9.51 22.03 14.47
N VAL A 179 9.22 23.23 13.92
CA VAL A 179 7.98 23.46 13.15
C VAL A 179 7.91 22.53 11.94
N LEU A 180 9.02 22.41 11.18
CA LEU A 180 9.08 21.48 10.03
C LEU A 180 8.85 20.02 10.45
N GLU A 181 9.40 19.58 11.59
CA GLU A 181 9.11 18.27 12.14
C GLU A 181 7.59 18.08 12.34
N GLY A 182 6.94 19.06 12.98
CA GLY A 182 5.50 19.00 13.23
C GLY A 182 4.67 18.98 11.95
N LEU A 183 5.04 19.81 10.95
CA LEU A 183 4.40 19.81 9.63
C LEU A 183 4.50 18.43 8.95
N LEU A 184 5.67 17.78 9.02
CA LEU A 184 5.88 16.45 8.44
C LEU A 184 5.06 15.36 9.14
N TRP A 185 4.99 15.39 10.48
CA TRP A 185 4.09 14.49 11.21
C TRP A 185 2.62 14.73 10.84
N GLY A 186 2.20 15.99 10.76
CA GLY A 186 0.84 16.35 10.36
C GLY A 186 0.50 15.93 8.93
N LEU A 187 1.42 16.12 7.97
CA LEU A 187 1.26 15.61 6.61
C LEU A 187 1.13 14.07 6.60
N GLY A 188 1.97 13.37 7.35
CA GLY A 188 1.86 11.93 7.49
C GLY A 188 0.51 11.48 8.07
N CYS A 189 -0.04 12.21 9.05
CA CYS A 189 -1.38 11.94 9.59
C CYS A 189 -2.49 12.18 8.56
N TRP A 190 -2.35 13.16 7.66
CA TRP A 190 -3.25 13.34 6.53
C TRP A 190 -3.16 12.22 5.49
N ILE A 191 -2.00 11.55 5.35
CA ILE A 191 -1.87 10.35 4.53
C ILE A 191 -2.61 9.19 5.22
N LYS A 192 -2.31 8.96 6.52
CA LYS A 192 -2.95 7.91 7.32
C LYS A 192 -2.87 8.25 8.81
N PRO A 193 -4.01 8.42 9.52
CA PRO A 193 -4.02 8.82 10.93
C PRO A 193 -3.37 7.82 11.87
N HIS A 194 -3.20 6.58 11.44
CA HIS A 194 -2.45 5.52 12.15
C HIS A 194 -0.98 5.89 12.44
N LEU A 195 -0.46 6.96 11.83
CA LEU A 195 0.86 7.49 12.14
C LEU A 195 0.92 8.20 13.52
N LEU A 196 -0.23 8.65 14.05
CA LEU A 196 -0.28 9.39 15.32
C LEU A 196 0.27 8.60 16.52
N PRO A 197 -0.08 7.34 16.76
CA PRO A 197 0.53 6.53 17.82
C PRO A 197 2.05 6.38 17.67
N ILE A 198 2.55 6.28 16.45
CA ILE A 198 3.98 6.16 16.16
C ILE A 198 4.71 7.48 16.48
N ALA A 199 4.12 8.60 16.09
CA ALA A 199 4.62 9.93 16.43
C ALA A 199 4.65 10.14 17.95
N ALA A 200 3.60 9.73 18.66
CA ALA A 200 3.52 9.78 20.12
C ALA A 200 4.60 8.92 20.79
N ALA A 201 4.82 7.70 20.32
CA ALA A 201 5.88 6.82 20.82
C ALA A 201 7.28 7.42 20.61
N ALA A 202 7.54 7.96 19.43
CA ALA A 202 8.79 8.66 19.13
C ALA A 202 8.98 9.92 20.01
N TRP A 203 7.90 10.64 20.25
CA TRP A 203 7.90 11.79 21.15
C TRP A 203 8.21 11.37 22.59
N LEU A 204 7.56 10.33 23.11
CA LEU A 204 7.74 9.82 24.48
C LEU A 204 9.18 9.40 24.76
N VAL A 205 9.83 8.67 23.85
CA VAL A 205 11.21 8.22 24.04
C VAL A 205 12.24 9.34 23.96
N THR A 206 11.87 10.48 23.38
CA THR A 206 12.78 11.61 23.11
C THR A 206 12.47 12.87 23.90
N TYR A 207 11.32 12.97 24.60
CA TYR A 207 10.82 14.23 25.10
C TYR A 207 11.77 14.93 26.10
N ARG A 208 12.46 14.17 26.98
CA ARG A 208 13.42 14.70 27.94
C ARG A 208 14.72 15.24 27.33
N ARG A 209 14.96 14.98 26.04
CA ARG A 209 16.19 15.37 25.34
C ARG A 209 16.09 16.72 24.64
N LEU A 210 14.90 17.32 24.59
CA LEU A 210 14.64 18.58 23.93
C LEU A 210 13.98 19.58 24.90
N PRO A 211 14.25 20.87 24.76
CA PRO A 211 13.55 21.91 25.52
C PRO A 211 12.06 21.95 25.18
N TRP A 212 11.23 22.37 26.12
CA TRP A 212 9.78 22.45 25.93
C TRP A 212 9.35 23.35 24.74
N ARG A 213 10.13 24.40 24.46
CA ARG A 213 9.92 25.29 23.30
C ARG A 213 9.98 24.55 21.98
N ASP A 214 10.83 23.52 21.86
CA ASP A 214 10.90 22.68 20.65
C ASP A 214 9.66 21.81 20.51
N HIS A 215 9.10 21.32 21.61
CA HIS A 215 7.86 20.57 21.60
C HIS A 215 6.67 21.44 21.19
N LEU A 216 6.58 22.68 21.73
CA LEU A 216 5.54 23.63 21.31
C LEU A 216 5.66 24.00 19.83
N ALA A 217 6.90 24.25 19.36
CA ALA A 217 7.12 24.55 17.95
C ALA A 217 6.72 23.38 17.03
N ALA A 218 7.06 22.14 17.42
CA ALA A 218 6.63 20.95 16.68
C ALA A 218 5.10 20.77 16.72
N PHE A 219 4.48 20.98 17.89
CA PHE A 219 3.02 20.95 18.00
C PHE A 219 2.35 22.02 17.12
N ALA A 220 2.89 23.25 17.12
CA ALA A 220 2.38 24.32 16.26
C ALA A 220 2.51 23.97 14.77
N GLY A 221 3.61 23.31 14.36
CA GLY A 221 3.76 22.78 13.00
C GLY A 221 2.69 21.74 12.65
N GLY A 222 2.42 20.80 13.57
CA GLY A 222 1.37 19.78 13.39
C GLY A 222 -0.02 20.39 13.28
N VAL A 223 -0.35 21.37 14.15
CA VAL A 223 -1.60 22.13 14.06
C VAL A 223 -1.69 22.89 12.73
N GLY A 224 -0.58 23.52 12.30
CA GLY A 224 -0.51 24.20 11.00
C GLY A 224 -0.83 23.27 9.83
N ALA A 225 -0.30 22.05 9.84
CA ALA A 225 -0.65 21.04 8.83
C ALA A 225 -2.14 20.64 8.92
N GLY A 226 -2.68 20.50 10.13
CA GLY A 226 -4.10 20.25 10.37
C GLY A 226 -4.98 21.33 9.76
N VAL A 227 -4.69 22.60 10.09
CA VAL A 227 -5.43 23.78 9.58
C VAL A 227 -5.34 23.86 8.05
N ALA A 228 -4.13 23.65 7.49
CA ALA A 228 -3.95 23.66 6.03
C ALA A 228 -4.78 22.58 5.33
N GLY A 229 -4.84 21.37 5.90
CA GLY A 229 -5.64 20.28 5.34
C GLY A 229 -7.14 20.55 5.41
N VAL A 230 -7.64 21.05 6.54
CA VAL A 230 -9.05 21.48 6.66
C VAL A 230 -9.34 22.64 5.70
N GLY A 231 -8.44 23.61 5.62
CA GLY A 231 -8.56 24.74 4.69
C GLY A 231 -8.65 24.29 3.23
N TRP A 232 -7.86 23.29 2.85
CA TRP A 232 -7.95 22.68 1.51
C TRP A 232 -9.32 22.04 1.27
N LEU A 233 -9.82 21.22 2.23
CA LEU A 233 -11.12 20.58 2.12
C LEU A 233 -12.26 21.61 1.95
N VAL A 234 -12.20 22.72 2.69
CA VAL A 234 -13.18 23.79 2.60
C VAL A 234 -13.06 24.52 1.25
N ALA A 235 -11.84 24.90 0.85
CA ALA A 235 -11.59 25.66 -0.37
C ALA A 235 -11.98 24.89 -1.64
N THR A 236 -11.85 23.56 -1.62
CA THR A 236 -12.23 22.68 -2.75
C THR A 236 -13.70 22.23 -2.70
N GLY A 237 -14.47 22.59 -1.67
CA GLY A 237 -15.85 22.13 -1.48
C GLY A 237 -15.96 20.66 -1.04
N ALA A 238 -14.83 20.02 -0.66
CA ALA A 238 -14.79 18.61 -0.25
C ALA A 238 -15.24 18.39 1.20
N TRP A 239 -15.24 19.45 2.04
CA TRP A 239 -15.50 19.37 3.48
C TRP A 239 -16.81 18.66 3.86
N PRO A 240 -18.00 18.99 3.29
CA PRO A 240 -19.25 18.33 3.68
C PRO A 240 -19.21 16.83 3.41
N TYR A 241 -18.63 16.40 2.29
CA TYR A 241 -18.51 14.99 1.89
C TYR A 241 -17.49 14.25 2.76
N PHE A 242 -16.39 14.89 3.13
CA PHE A 242 -15.43 14.36 4.10
C PHE A 242 -16.09 14.10 5.46
N VAL A 243 -16.87 15.07 5.97
CA VAL A 243 -17.60 14.93 7.23
C VAL A 243 -18.67 13.82 7.16
N GLU A 244 -19.41 13.73 6.04
CA GLU A 244 -20.36 12.63 5.79
C GLU A 244 -19.66 11.28 5.94
N ILE A 245 -18.53 11.07 5.24
CA ILE A 245 -17.82 9.80 5.26
C ILE A 245 -17.31 9.47 6.66
N TRP A 246 -16.74 10.43 7.36
CA TRP A 246 -16.20 10.19 8.70
C TRP A 246 -17.28 9.91 9.74
N ARG A 247 -18.46 10.48 9.61
CA ARG A 247 -19.59 10.26 10.54
C ARG A 247 -20.39 9.00 10.26
N THR A 248 -20.57 8.66 8.98
CA THR A 248 -21.52 7.60 8.58
C THR A 248 -20.85 6.34 8.09
N TRP A 249 -19.73 6.46 7.36
CA TRP A 249 -19.05 5.31 6.74
C TRP A 249 -17.92 4.77 7.61
N ASN A 250 -17.08 5.64 8.13
CA ASN A 250 -15.92 5.21 8.92
C ASN A 250 -16.29 4.67 10.28
N ALA A 251 -17.40 5.09 10.87
CA ALA A 251 -17.90 4.53 12.12
C ALA A 251 -18.18 3.03 12.00
N ASP A 252 -18.90 2.62 10.95
CA ASP A 252 -19.23 1.22 10.70
C ASP A 252 -17.99 0.42 10.26
N TYR A 253 -17.11 1.04 9.46
CA TYR A 253 -15.84 0.43 9.09
C TYR A 253 -14.98 0.12 10.33
N LEU A 254 -14.85 1.04 11.27
CA LEU A 254 -14.10 0.83 12.51
C LEU A 254 -14.74 -0.24 13.41
N ALA A 255 -16.07 -0.30 13.44
CA ALA A 255 -16.78 -1.34 14.20
C ALA A 255 -16.45 -2.75 13.66
N THR A 256 -16.32 -2.92 12.36
CA THR A 256 -15.87 -4.20 11.77
C THR A 256 -14.42 -4.51 12.17
N VAL A 257 -13.57 -3.48 12.21
CA VAL A 257 -12.16 -3.59 12.62
C VAL A 257 -12.03 -4.16 14.04
N VAL A 258 -12.78 -3.68 14.99
CA VAL A 258 -12.73 -4.15 16.39
C VAL A 258 -13.26 -5.59 16.53
N ARG A 259 -14.33 -5.92 15.82
CA ARG A 259 -14.95 -7.27 15.86
C ARG A 259 -14.01 -8.36 15.37
N GLU A 260 -13.18 -8.07 14.39
CA GLU A 260 -12.26 -9.03 13.76
C GLU A 260 -10.93 -9.20 14.53
N LEU A 261 -10.67 -8.43 15.60
CA LEU A 261 -9.37 -8.37 16.27
C LEU A 261 -8.78 -9.74 16.66
N PRO A 262 -9.50 -10.69 17.30
CA PRO A 262 -8.93 -11.99 17.63
C PRO A 262 -8.50 -12.81 16.43
N PHE A 263 -9.32 -12.78 15.39
CA PHE A 263 -9.05 -13.48 14.13
C PHE A 263 -7.87 -12.87 13.36
N ARG A 264 -7.72 -11.55 13.44
CA ARG A 264 -6.64 -10.81 12.74
C ARG A 264 -5.25 -11.19 13.18
N LEU A 265 -5.02 -11.40 14.48
CA LEU A 265 -3.70 -11.77 14.97
C LEU A 265 -3.23 -13.09 14.34
N VAL A 266 -4.15 -14.04 14.19
CA VAL A 266 -3.86 -15.30 13.52
C VAL A 266 -3.65 -15.09 12.02
N MET A 267 -4.55 -14.36 11.36
CA MET A 267 -4.46 -14.11 9.92
C MET A 267 -3.22 -13.31 9.53
N GLN A 268 -2.78 -12.34 10.32
CA GLN A 268 -1.58 -11.57 10.02
C GLN A 268 -0.30 -12.42 10.05
N LEU A 269 -0.25 -13.44 10.90
CA LEU A 269 0.84 -14.40 10.88
C LEU A 269 0.76 -15.31 9.64
N GLN A 270 -0.43 -15.56 9.12
CA GLN A 270 -0.68 -16.39 7.94
C GLN A 270 -0.49 -15.65 6.61
N TYR A 271 -0.89 -14.37 6.55
CA TYR A 271 -0.92 -13.64 5.27
C TYR A 271 0.45 -13.15 4.78
N PHE A 272 1.44 -13.03 5.65
CA PHE A 272 2.72 -12.46 5.25
C PHE A 272 3.97 -13.26 5.71
N PRO A 273 3.92 -14.62 5.76
CA PRO A 273 5.13 -15.37 5.97
C PRO A 273 6.03 -15.27 4.72
N PRO A 274 7.34 -15.27 4.88
CA PRO A 274 8.08 -15.43 6.13
C PRO A 274 8.41 -14.11 6.85
N TYR A 275 8.03 -12.96 6.28
CA TYR A 275 8.38 -11.64 6.82
C TYR A 275 7.76 -11.39 8.19
N SER A 276 6.50 -11.81 8.40
CA SER A 276 5.84 -11.71 9.71
C SER A 276 6.58 -12.48 10.80
N LEU A 277 7.09 -13.66 10.49
CA LEU A 277 7.91 -14.46 11.44
C LEU A 277 9.23 -13.76 11.77
N CYS A 278 9.88 -13.17 10.77
CA CYS A 278 11.09 -12.38 10.98
C CYS A 278 10.82 -11.10 11.77
N ALA A 279 9.66 -10.45 11.54
CA ALA A 279 9.23 -9.29 12.31
C ALA A 279 9.07 -9.68 13.79
N VAL A 280 8.38 -10.79 14.08
CA VAL A 280 8.27 -11.29 15.46
C VAL A 280 9.64 -11.61 16.05
N ALA A 281 10.55 -12.21 15.28
CA ALA A 281 11.91 -12.52 15.72
C ALA A 281 12.77 -11.27 16.04
N ALA A 282 12.45 -10.10 15.47
CA ALA A 282 13.12 -8.84 15.79
C ALA A 282 12.65 -8.21 17.12
N VAL A 283 11.49 -8.64 17.66
CA VAL A 283 10.92 -8.10 18.91
C VAL A 283 11.86 -8.26 20.10
N PRO A 284 12.45 -9.44 20.38
CA PRO A 284 13.40 -9.58 21.49
C PRO A 284 14.59 -8.62 21.40
N LEU A 285 15.12 -8.37 20.20
CA LEU A 285 16.21 -7.41 20.00
C LEU A 285 15.76 -5.97 20.25
N ALA A 286 14.58 -5.61 19.80
CA ALA A 286 14.01 -4.29 20.05
C ALA A 286 13.77 -4.07 21.56
N VAL A 287 13.20 -5.06 22.25
CA VAL A 287 12.99 -5.00 23.71
C VAL A 287 14.33 -4.92 24.47
N ALA A 288 15.35 -5.67 24.05
CA ALA A 288 16.68 -5.57 24.62
C ALA A 288 17.29 -4.16 24.47
N ASN A 289 17.08 -3.51 23.31
CA ASN A 289 17.51 -2.13 23.10
C ASN A 289 16.78 -1.13 24.01
N LEU A 290 15.48 -1.33 24.28
CA LEU A 290 14.72 -0.49 25.19
C LEU A 290 15.22 -0.63 26.64
N ARG A 291 15.56 -1.84 27.06
CA ARG A 291 16.02 -2.16 28.42
C ARG A 291 17.51 -1.91 28.62
N SER A 292 18.26 -1.66 27.56
CA SER A 292 19.71 -1.45 27.66
C SER A 292 20.04 -0.29 28.59
N PRO A 293 20.85 -0.49 29.65
CA PRO A 293 21.33 0.58 30.51
C PRO A 293 22.39 1.45 29.84
N ALA A 294 22.88 1.04 28.65
CA ALA A 294 23.93 1.76 27.96
C ALA A 294 23.48 3.18 27.62
N ASP A 295 24.29 4.16 28.04
CA ASP A 295 24.14 5.57 27.71
C ASP A 295 25.10 5.94 26.58
N GLY A 296 24.66 6.84 25.73
CA GLY A 296 25.44 7.33 24.61
C GLY A 296 24.57 7.50 23.36
N PRO A 297 25.07 8.26 22.39
CA PRO A 297 24.28 8.62 21.21
C PRO A 297 23.87 7.41 20.37
N GLU A 298 24.71 6.40 20.28
CA GLU A 298 24.39 5.18 19.51
C GLU A 298 23.30 4.34 20.19
N ALA A 299 23.45 4.10 21.51
CA ALA A 299 22.46 3.36 22.29
C ALA A 299 21.10 4.08 22.28
N PHE A 300 21.10 5.40 22.40
CA PHE A 300 19.90 6.20 22.31
C PHE A 300 19.22 6.05 20.93
N ARG A 301 19.98 6.10 19.82
CA ARG A 301 19.42 5.91 18.48
C ARG A 301 18.88 4.50 18.26
N ARG A 302 19.53 3.46 18.82
CA ARG A 302 18.97 2.09 18.81
C ARG A 302 17.66 2.01 19.60
N ARG A 303 17.57 2.72 20.74
CA ARG A 303 16.34 2.79 21.55
C ARG A 303 15.20 3.46 20.78
N VAL A 304 15.46 4.58 20.11
CA VAL A 304 14.45 5.25 19.27
C VAL A 304 14.02 4.35 18.09
N LEU A 305 14.96 3.70 17.40
CA LEU A 305 14.64 2.76 16.33
C LEU A 305 13.76 1.60 16.83
N ALA A 306 14.10 1.02 17.97
CA ALA A 306 13.32 -0.05 18.59
C ALA A 306 11.90 0.42 18.96
N THR A 307 11.78 1.63 19.52
CA THR A 307 10.46 2.23 19.85
C THR A 307 9.59 2.42 18.61
N VAL A 308 10.16 2.99 17.55
CA VAL A 308 9.43 3.22 16.29
C VAL A 308 9.03 1.91 15.64
N TYR A 309 9.92 0.93 15.61
CA TYR A 309 9.64 -0.41 15.11
C TYR A 309 8.49 -1.09 15.86
N LEU A 310 8.56 -1.13 17.19
CA LEU A 310 7.53 -1.77 18.02
C LEU A 310 6.19 -1.02 17.92
N ALA A 311 6.21 0.32 17.88
CA ALA A 311 5.01 1.12 17.69
C ALA A 311 4.36 0.82 16.32
N TRP A 312 5.16 0.69 15.25
CA TRP A 312 4.64 0.37 13.93
C TRP A 312 4.05 -1.03 13.88
N LEU A 313 4.76 -2.02 14.43
CA LEU A 313 4.28 -3.39 14.55
C LEU A 313 2.94 -3.46 15.31
N LEU A 314 2.83 -2.76 16.46
CA LEU A 314 1.59 -2.72 17.23
C LEU A 314 0.44 -2.03 16.46
N VAL A 315 0.74 -0.96 15.73
CA VAL A 315 -0.26 -0.28 14.89
C VAL A 315 -0.75 -1.20 13.77
N ALA A 316 0.16 -1.90 13.10
CA ALA A 316 -0.20 -2.87 12.07
C ALA A 316 -1.07 -4.00 12.63
N LEU A 317 -0.65 -4.59 13.76
CA LEU A 317 -1.34 -5.72 14.38
C LEU A 317 -2.69 -5.35 15.01
N LEU A 318 -2.82 -4.19 15.67
CA LEU A 318 -3.98 -3.89 16.51
C LEU A 318 -4.95 -2.89 15.86
N LEU A 319 -4.47 -1.98 15.03
CA LEU A 319 -5.28 -0.85 14.54
C LEU A 319 -5.63 -0.95 13.06
N GLN A 320 -4.99 -1.85 12.32
CA GLN A 320 -5.20 -1.97 10.87
C GLN A 320 -5.86 -3.29 10.50
N ARG A 321 -6.51 -3.36 9.34
CA ARG A 321 -6.98 -4.62 8.77
C ARG A 321 -5.80 -5.51 8.37
N PRO A 322 -5.98 -6.85 8.34
CA PRO A 322 -4.92 -7.81 8.01
C PRO A 322 -4.62 -7.82 6.51
N PHE A 323 -4.12 -6.70 5.99
CA PHE A 323 -3.65 -6.58 4.61
C PHE A 323 -2.13 -6.67 4.57
N HIS A 324 -1.58 -7.29 3.53
CA HIS A 324 -0.13 -7.48 3.38
C HIS A 324 0.63 -6.15 3.44
N TYR A 325 0.13 -5.12 2.77
CA TYR A 325 0.82 -3.82 2.66
C TYR A 325 1.00 -3.07 3.99
N VAL A 326 0.18 -3.35 5.00
CA VAL A 326 0.35 -2.69 6.30
C VAL A 326 1.64 -3.13 7.01
N HIS A 327 2.20 -4.28 6.58
CA HIS A 327 3.41 -4.89 7.10
C HIS A 327 4.70 -4.46 6.37
N VAL A 328 4.60 -3.70 5.29
CA VAL A 328 5.79 -3.21 4.56
C VAL A 328 6.67 -2.30 5.43
N PRO A 329 6.13 -1.31 6.18
CA PRO A 329 6.95 -0.44 7.01
C PRO A 329 7.73 -1.17 8.10
N GLU A 330 7.08 -2.06 8.83
CA GLU A 330 7.75 -2.81 9.90
C GLU A 330 8.78 -3.80 9.34
N THR A 331 8.56 -4.34 8.14
CA THR A 331 9.54 -5.19 7.45
C THR A 331 10.82 -4.40 7.14
N LEU A 332 10.69 -3.18 6.61
CA LEU A 332 11.84 -2.31 6.36
C LEU A 332 12.54 -1.91 7.67
N LEU A 333 11.78 -1.57 8.71
CA LEU A 333 12.31 -1.24 10.04
C LEU A 333 12.98 -2.44 10.71
N MET A 334 12.43 -3.64 10.56
CA MET A 334 13.01 -4.89 11.05
C MET A 334 14.44 -5.11 10.53
N PHE A 335 14.66 -4.91 9.21
CA PHE A 335 16.02 -4.99 8.65
C PHE A 335 16.98 -4.02 9.35
N ALA A 336 16.51 -2.81 9.64
CA ALA A 336 17.30 -1.82 10.35
C ALA A 336 17.56 -2.22 11.83
N VAL A 337 16.59 -2.85 12.52
CA VAL A 337 16.76 -3.36 13.89
C VAL A 337 17.81 -4.47 13.91
N PHE A 338 17.73 -5.44 13.02
CA PHE A 338 18.76 -6.50 12.92
C PHE A 338 20.15 -5.90 12.66
N ALA A 339 20.27 -5.02 11.69
CA ALA A 339 21.53 -4.41 11.29
C ALA A 339 22.14 -3.53 12.41
N ALA A 340 21.34 -2.73 13.13
CA ALA A 340 21.79 -1.91 14.24
C ALA A 340 22.32 -2.73 15.43
N ASN A 341 21.87 -3.98 15.56
CA ASN A 341 22.37 -4.95 16.53
C ASN A 341 23.49 -5.85 15.98
N ARG A 342 24.00 -5.54 14.77
CA ARG A 342 25.07 -6.29 14.10
C ARG A 342 24.71 -7.77 13.83
N TRP A 343 23.43 -8.09 13.82
CA TRP A 343 22.95 -9.39 13.37
C TRP A 343 23.11 -9.49 11.86
N ALA A 344 23.45 -10.68 11.39
CA ALA A 344 23.76 -10.89 9.98
C ALA A 344 22.49 -10.80 9.11
N VAL A 345 22.16 -9.61 8.62
CA VAL A 345 21.09 -9.42 7.63
C VAL A 345 21.21 -10.37 6.42
N PRO A 346 22.45 -10.72 5.93
CA PRO A 346 22.60 -11.77 4.92
C PRO A 346 22.00 -13.11 5.31
N PHE A 347 22.08 -13.48 6.58
CA PHE A 347 21.48 -14.72 7.08
C PHE A 347 19.94 -14.64 7.00
N VAL A 348 19.35 -13.50 7.32
CA VAL A 348 17.91 -13.26 7.17
C VAL A 348 17.50 -13.40 5.72
N LEU A 349 18.26 -12.84 4.77
CA LEU A 349 18.01 -12.95 3.34
C LEU A 349 18.06 -14.39 2.80
N VAL A 350 18.90 -15.24 3.37
CA VAL A 350 18.95 -16.65 3.01
C VAL A 350 17.84 -17.43 3.72
N LEU A 351 17.55 -17.09 4.97
CA LEU A 351 16.53 -17.78 5.76
C LEU A 351 15.11 -17.52 5.22
N LEU A 352 14.83 -16.32 4.71
CA LEU A 352 13.52 -15.97 4.19
C LEU A 352 13.01 -16.90 3.07
N PRO A 353 13.79 -17.19 2.00
CA PRO A 353 13.40 -18.15 0.98
C PRO A 353 13.20 -19.58 1.51
N VAL A 354 14.07 -20.01 2.44
CA VAL A 354 13.96 -21.34 3.05
C VAL A 354 12.68 -21.46 3.87
N LEU A 355 12.36 -20.45 4.66
CA LEU A 355 11.12 -20.40 5.43
C LEU A 355 9.89 -20.31 4.51
N ALA A 356 9.97 -19.53 3.42
CA ALA A 356 8.89 -19.45 2.44
C ALA A 356 8.63 -20.81 1.78
N ALA A 357 9.70 -21.51 1.36
CA ALA A 357 9.60 -22.84 0.79
C ALA A 357 9.04 -23.87 1.80
N ALA A 358 9.48 -23.78 3.06
CA ALA A 358 8.99 -24.66 4.13
C ALA A 358 7.50 -24.41 4.43
N VAL A 359 7.05 -23.16 4.48
CA VAL A 359 5.63 -22.81 4.66
C VAL A 359 4.80 -23.28 3.48
N ALA A 360 5.29 -23.05 2.25
CA ALA A 360 4.60 -23.51 1.04
C ALA A 360 4.47 -25.04 1.01
N SER A 361 5.48 -25.79 1.48
CA SER A 361 5.45 -27.27 1.52
C SER A 361 4.43 -27.85 2.51
N THR A 362 4.02 -27.09 3.52
CA THR A 362 3.00 -27.52 4.50
C THR A 362 1.56 -27.36 4.00
N GLY A 363 1.35 -26.75 2.83
CA GLY A 363 0.02 -26.34 2.36
C GLY A 363 -0.60 -25.22 3.19
N TRP A 364 0.09 -24.73 4.20
CA TRP A 364 -0.38 -23.66 5.07
C TRP A 364 -0.39 -22.33 4.29
N GLY A 365 -1.56 -21.80 4.05
CA GLY A 365 -1.74 -20.57 3.27
C GLY A 365 -1.67 -20.75 1.76
N SER A 366 -1.69 -21.98 1.22
CA SER A 366 -1.53 -22.26 -0.21
C SER A 366 -2.57 -21.60 -1.11
N GLU A 367 -3.74 -21.27 -0.59
CA GLU A 367 -4.78 -20.56 -1.35
C GLU A 367 -4.63 -19.02 -1.30
N HIS A 368 -3.82 -18.47 -0.37
CA HIS A 368 -3.78 -17.04 -0.09
C HIS A 368 -2.35 -16.44 -0.07
N VAL A 369 -1.31 -17.27 -0.05
CA VAL A 369 0.07 -16.82 -0.03
C VAL A 369 0.78 -17.27 -1.29
N PRO A 370 0.97 -16.38 -2.26
CA PRO A 370 1.79 -16.70 -3.41
C PRO A 370 3.20 -17.09 -2.98
N PRO A 371 3.88 -18.01 -3.68
CA PRO A 371 5.27 -18.35 -3.44
C PRO A 371 6.12 -17.07 -3.42
N HIS A 372 7.19 -17.05 -2.63
CA HIS A 372 8.04 -15.85 -2.47
C HIS A 372 8.45 -15.32 -3.85
N PRO A 373 8.02 -14.10 -4.24
CA PRO A 373 8.07 -13.65 -5.63
C PRO A 373 9.47 -13.46 -6.19
N ALA A 374 10.48 -13.31 -5.31
CA ALA A 374 11.88 -13.18 -5.73
C ALA A 374 12.41 -14.41 -6.49
N PHE A 375 11.76 -15.56 -6.33
CA PHE A 375 12.20 -16.84 -6.91
C PHE A 375 11.18 -17.45 -7.87
N ASP A 376 10.13 -16.67 -8.24
CA ASP A 376 9.20 -17.13 -9.26
C ASP A 376 9.84 -17.07 -10.65
N VAL A 377 10.27 -18.25 -11.11
CA VAL A 377 10.88 -18.43 -12.44
C VAL A 377 9.90 -18.02 -13.54
N ASN A 378 8.60 -18.14 -13.32
CA ASN A 378 7.60 -17.77 -14.32
C ASN A 378 7.57 -16.26 -14.55
N ARG A 379 7.79 -15.44 -13.53
CA ARG A 379 7.90 -13.98 -13.68
C ARG A 379 9.22 -13.58 -14.32
N THR A 380 10.33 -14.17 -13.87
CA THR A 380 11.68 -13.79 -14.32
C THR A 380 11.91 -14.12 -15.79
N ARG A 381 11.26 -15.15 -16.36
CA ARG A 381 11.35 -15.44 -17.79
C ARG A 381 10.86 -14.27 -18.68
N TRP A 382 10.00 -13.40 -18.16
CA TRP A 382 9.47 -12.24 -18.87
C TRP A 382 10.35 -11.00 -18.74
N TRP A 383 11.46 -11.08 -18.02
CA TRP A 383 12.34 -9.96 -17.74
C TRP A 383 12.76 -9.20 -19.03
N ALA A 384 13.18 -9.91 -20.06
CA ALA A 384 13.59 -9.32 -21.33
C ALA A 384 12.45 -8.57 -22.05
N ALA A 385 11.21 -9.04 -21.92
CA ALA A 385 10.04 -8.35 -22.44
C ALA A 385 9.74 -7.07 -21.63
N CYS A 386 9.94 -7.11 -20.32
CA CYS A 386 9.69 -5.97 -19.43
C CYS A 386 10.69 -4.81 -19.60
N VAL A 387 11.85 -5.08 -20.19
CA VAL A 387 12.86 -4.03 -20.52
C VAL A 387 12.50 -3.26 -21.79
N ARG A 388 11.63 -3.79 -22.64
CA ARG A 388 11.21 -3.12 -23.89
C ARG A 388 10.34 -1.91 -23.60
N ASP A 389 10.37 -0.92 -24.49
CA ASP A 389 9.56 0.29 -24.36
C ASP A 389 8.06 -0.01 -24.35
N ASP A 390 7.61 -0.91 -25.21
CA ASP A 390 6.24 -1.39 -25.29
C ASP A 390 6.19 -2.93 -25.07
N PRO A 391 6.10 -3.37 -23.83
CA PRO A 391 5.97 -4.79 -23.53
C PRO A 391 4.58 -5.29 -23.92
N PRO A 392 4.47 -6.51 -24.43
CA PRO A 392 3.18 -7.11 -24.72
C PRO A 392 2.32 -7.22 -23.45
N ARG A 393 0.99 -7.14 -23.61
CA ARG A 393 0.03 -7.20 -22.49
C ARG A 393 0.17 -8.51 -21.70
N GLU A 394 0.50 -9.61 -22.38
CA GLU A 394 0.76 -10.91 -21.76
C GLU A 394 1.95 -10.86 -20.79
N ALA A 395 2.99 -10.09 -21.11
CA ALA A 395 4.12 -9.89 -20.20
C ALA A 395 3.69 -9.12 -18.94
N ARG A 396 2.82 -8.11 -19.07
CA ARG A 396 2.26 -7.36 -17.94
C ARG A 396 1.38 -8.26 -17.07
N THR A 397 0.54 -9.11 -17.68
CA THR A 397 -0.26 -10.11 -16.96
C THR A 397 0.63 -11.14 -16.24
N ALA A 398 1.69 -11.62 -16.92
CA ALA A 398 2.58 -12.63 -16.37
C ALA A 398 3.44 -12.14 -15.19
N VAL A 399 3.71 -10.84 -15.09
CA VAL A 399 4.45 -10.27 -13.95
C VAL A 399 3.55 -9.88 -12.79
N ALA A 400 2.22 -9.82 -12.99
CA ALA A 400 1.26 -9.61 -11.93
C ALA A 400 1.10 -10.88 -11.09
N MET A 401 1.13 -10.76 -9.77
CA MET A 401 0.94 -11.90 -8.87
C MET A 401 -0.53 -12.19 -8.60
N TYR A 402 -1.33 -11.13 -8.63
CA TYR A 402 -2.77 -11.20 -8.38
C TYR A 402 -3.62 -10.97 -9.64
N ALA A 403 -3.05 -11.08 -10.86
CA ALA A 403 -3.84 -10.93 -12.08
C ALA A 403 -5.07 -11.85 -12.11
N GLN A 404 -4.96 -13.04 -11.56
CA GLN A 404 -6.04 -14.01 -11.45
C GLN A 404 -6.81 -13.94 -10.12
N ALA A 405 -6.44 -13.03 -9.21
CA ALA A 405 -7.14 -12.86 -7.96
C ALA A 405 -8.30 -11.87 -8.11
N PHE A 406 -9.20 -11.97 -7.17
CA PHE A 406 -10.45 -11.25 -7.01
C PHE A 406 -10.43 -9.72 -7.27
N SER A 407 -9.44 -8.99 -6.76
CA SER A 407 -9.30 -7.53 -6.96
C SER A 407 -8.09 -7.18 -7.83
N GLY A 408 -7.39 -8.21 -8.34
CA GLY A 408 -6.27 -8.02 -9.25
C GLY A 408 -6.72 -7.68 -10.66
N THR A 409 -5.94 -6.91 -11.38
CA THR A 409 -6.20 -6.54 -12.76
C THR A 409 -5.45 -7.47 -13.71
N ASP A 410 -6.14 -8.03 -14.71
CA ASP A 410 -5.50 -8.71 -15.84
C ASP A 410 -5.31 -7.69 -16.98
N PRO A 411 -4.09 -7.23 -17.26
CA PRO A 411 -3.83 -6.23 -18.29
C PRO A 411 -4.16 -6.68 -19.72
N ALA A 412 -4.05 -7.98 -20.02
CA ALA A 412 -4.38 -8.49 -21.35
C ALA A 412 -5.90 -8.45 -21.58
N GLU A 413 -6.65 -8.98 -20.62
CA GLU A 413 -8.11 -9.02 -20.67
C GLU A 413 -8.72 -7.61 -20.62
N LEU A 414 -8.29 -6.79 -19.66
CA LEU A 414 -8.82 -5.44 -19.50
C LEU A 414 -8.42 -4.51 -20.65
N GLY A 415 -7.24 -4.73 -21.23
CA GLY A 415 -6.79 -4.01 -22.41
C GLY A 415 -7.68 -4.24 -23.63
N ALA A 416 -8.19 -5.46 -23.84
CA ALA A 416 -9.15 -5.75 -24.89
C ALA A 416 -10.49 -5.01 -24.67
N VAL A 417 -10.94 -4.89 -23.42
CA VAL A 417 -12.11 -4.08 -23.05
C VAL A 417 -11.86 -2.59 -23.33
N ALA A 418 -10.68 -2.08 -22.96
CA ALA A 418 -10.31 -0.70 -23.22
C ALA A 418 -10.32 -0.37 -24.72
N ASP A 419 -9.79 -1.27 -25.57
CA ASP A 419 -9.81 -1.09 -27.03
C ASP A 419 -11.22 -1.09 -27.58
N TYR A 420 -12.09 -2.00 -27.11
CA TYR A 420 -13.50 -2.03 -27.48
C TYR A 420 -14.23 -0.73 -27.12
N LEU A 421 -14.00 -0.20 -25.90
CA LEU A 421 -14.65 1.02 -25.44
C LEU A 421 -14.05 2.27 -26.10
N ARG A 422 -12.74 2.30 -26.37
CA ARG A 422 -12.07 3.41 -27.07
C ARG A 422 -12.63 3.63 -28.47
N ALA A 423 -12.92 2.55 -29.19
CA ALA A 423 -13.56 2.64 -30.50
C ALA A 423 -14.98 3.27 -30.45
N ARG A 424 -15.56 3.45 -29.27
CA ARG A 424 -16.89 4.04 -29.05
C ARG A 424 -16.87 5.47 -28.55
N ASN A 425 -15.67 6.06 -28.40
CA ASN A 425 -15.45 7.47 -28.05
C ASN A 425 -16.26 7.89 -26.80
N LEU A 426 -16.08 7.19 -25.69
CA LEU A 426 -16.81 7.48 -24.46
C LEU A 426 -16.40 8.83 -23.87
N CYS A 427 -17.40 9.54 -23.32
CA CYS A 427 -17.23 10.76 -22.54
C CYS A 427 -17.24 10.47 -21.03
N ASP A 428 -16.93 11.51 -20.24
CA ASP A 428 -17.06 11.49 -18.79
C ASP A 428 -18.47 11.05 -18.35
N GLY A 429 -18.53 10.11 -17.43
CA GLY A 429 -19.81 9.63 -16.89
C GLY A 429 -20.47 8.49 -17.66
N GLU A 430 -20.07 8.19 -18.89
CA GLU A 430 -20.71 7.18 -19.73
C GLU A 430 -20.32 5.74 -19.38
N LEU A 431 -19.36 5.54 -18.47
CA LEU A 431 -18.89 4.23 -18.02
C LEU A 431 -19.13 4.03 -16.52
N ILE A 432 -19.61 2.84 -16.16
CA ILE A 432 -19.67 2.34 -14.78
C ILE A 432 -18.76 1.11 -14.67
N ALA A 433 -17.65 1.23 -13.95
CA ALA A 433 -16.83 0.08 -13.53
C ALA A 433 -17.43 -0.51 -12.26
N TRP A 434 -18.10 -1.66 -12.37
CA TRP A 434 -18.93 -2.19 -11.28
C TRP A 434 -18.15 -2.93 -10.19
N HIS A 435 -17.01 -3.55 -10.55
CA HIS A 435 -16.15 -4.27 -9.61
C HIS A 435 -14.82 -3.54 -9.39
N ASP A 436 -13.99 -4.06 -8.48
CA ASP A 436 -12.76 -3.39 -8.07
C ASP A 436 -11.69 -3.35 -9.18
N SER A 437 -11.55 -4.44 -9.95
CA SER A 437 -10.49 -4.58 -10.96
C SER A 437 -10.66 -3.71 -12.22
N PRO A 438 -11.87 -3.40 -12.77
CA PRO A 438 -12.02 -2.61 -13.98
C PRO A 438 -11.84 -1.09 -13.80
N HIS A 439 -11.54 -0.58 -12.60
CA HIS A 439 -11.33 0.86 -12.37
C HIS A 439 -10.20 1.44 -13.22
N ALA A 440 -9.21 0.63 -13.60
CA ALA A 440 -8.11 1.06 -14.47
C ALA A 440 -8.62 1.62 -15.82
N LEU A 441 -9.80 1.20 -16.29
CA LEU A 441 -10.42 1.71 -17.52
C LEU A 441 -10.63 3.24 -17.48
N TYR A 442 -10.93 3.82 -16.33
CA TYR A 442 -11.05 5.28 -16.22
C TYR A 442 -9.73 6.00 -16.53
N LEU A 443 -8.60 5.40 -16.15
CA LEU A 443 -7.27 5.93 -16.45
C LEU A 443 -6.90 5.69 -17.92
N ASP A 444 -7.13 4.50 -18.44
CA ASP A 444 -6.77 4.07 -19.80
C ASP A 444 -7.60 4.82 -20.88
N LEU A 445 -8.88 5.05 -20.61
CA LEU A 445 -9.78 5.77 -21.51
C LEU A 445 -9.71 7.28 -21.34
N GLY A 446 -9.11 7.73 -20.27
CA GLY A 446 -8.98 9.14 -20.04
C GLY A 446 -10.28 9.81 -19.57
N ILE A 447 -11.27 9.10 -19.03
CA ILE A 447 -12.59 9.59 -18.61
C ILE A 447 -12.75 9.63 -17.09
N ARG A 448 -13.71 10.40 -16.60
CA ARG A 448 -14.05 10.50 -15.16
C ARG A 448 -15.30 9.66 -14.86
N PRO A 449 -15.36 9.03 -13.66
CA PRO A 449 -16.57 8.36 -13.21
C PRO A 449 -17.68 9.39 -12.90
N ARG A 450 -18.94 9.01 -13.14
CA ARG A 450 -20.13 9.69 -12.63
C ARG A 450 -20.63 9.02 -11.35
N PHE A 451 -20.51 7.69 -11.31
CA PHE A 451 -20.79 6.89 -10.14
C PHE A 451 -19.56 6.86 -9.22
N ARG A 452 -19.64 7.50 -8.05
CA ARG A 452 -18.47 7.75 -7.20
C ARG A 452 -17.89 6.50 -6.53
N PHE A 453 -18.70 5.44 -6.35
CA PHE A 453 -18.25 4.22 -5.67
C PHE A 453 -17.47 3.33 -6.63
N MET A 454 -16.20 3.11 -6.32
CA MET A 454 -15.34 2.22 -7.08
C MET A 454 -15.23 0.84 -6.41
N HIS A 455 -15.19 0.77 -5.09
CA HIS A 455 -15.27 -0.47 -4.33
C HIS A 455 -16.71 -0.74 -3.89
N VAL A 456 -17.59 -1.03 -4.85
CA VAL A 456 -19.04 -1.17 -4.65
C VAL A 456 -19.37 -2.21 -3.59
N GLY A 457 -18.76 -3.41 -3.69
CA GLY A 457 -18.99 -4.50 -2.74
C GLY A 457 -18.57 -4.15 -1.31
N THR A 458 -17.44 -3.45 -1.15
CA THR A 458 -16.98 -2.99 0.15
C THR A 458 -17.90 -1.92 0.72
N ALA A 459 -18.27 -0.92 -0.08
CA ALA A 459 -19.14 0.16 0.36
C ALA A 459 -20.52 -0.37 0.79
N ALA A 460 -21.15 -1.17 -0.05
CA ALA A 460 -22.46 -1.73 0.23
C ALA A 460 -22.48 -2.76 1.37
N GLY A 461 -21.38 -3.51 1.54
CA GLY A 461 -21.26 -4.52 2.59
C GLY A 461 -21.10 -3.97 4.01
N LEU A 462 -20.93 -2.66 4.20
CA LEU A 462 -20.81 -2.06 5.55
C LEU A 462 -22.14 -2.09 6.31
N GLY A 463 -23.28 -1.94 5.62
CA GLY A 463 -24.60 -1.99 6.27
C GLY A 463 -25.74 -1.66 5.29
N LYS A 464 -26.99 -1.88 5.78
CA LYS A 464 -28.21 -1.67 4.96
C LYS A 464 -28.36 -0.22 4.48
N TRP A 465 -27.98 0.75 5.31
CA TRP A 465 -28.05 2.17 4.95
C TRP A 465 -27.06 2.48 3.81
N GLN A 466 -25.82 2.00 3.92
CA GLN A 466 -24.78 2.18 2.94
C GLN A 466 -25.16 1.52 1.60
N ALA A 467 -25.68 0.30 1.65
CA ALA A 467 -26.22 -0.39 0.48
C ALA A 467 -27.32 0.43 -0.21
N GLY A 468 -28.25 0.99 0.56
CA GLY A 468 -29.29 1.87 0.03
C GLY A 468 -28.75 3.16 -0.56
N GLN A 469 -27.68 3.73 0.01
CA GLN A 469 -27.04 4.93 -0.54
C GLN A 469 -26.33 4.63 -1.87
N VAL A 470 -25.56 3.53 -1.93
CA VAL A 470 -24.92 3.07 -3.17
C VAL A 470 -25.93 2.88 -4.29
N LEU A 471 -27.08 2.26 -3.97
CA LEU A 471 -28.15 2.04 -4.95
C LEU A 471 -28.77 3.36 -5.45
N ARG A 472 -29.08 4.31 -4.56
CA ARG A 472 -29.61 5.62 -4.95
C ARG A 472 -28.66 6.36 -5.89
N GLU A 473 -27.37 6.33 -5.60
CA GLU A 473 -26.37 7.00 -6.44
C GLU A 473 -26.13 6.27 -7.76
N LEU A 474 -26.22 4.94 -7.77
CA LEU A 474 -26.24 4.19 -9.03
C LEU A 474 -27.41 4.62 -9.91
N GLN A 475 -28.62 4.65 -9.35
CA GLN A 475 -29.84 5.09 -10.08
C GLN A 475 -29.71 6.51 -10.63
N ALA A 476 -29.07 7.41 -9.89
CA ALA A 476 -28.78 8.77 -10.34
C ALA A 476 -27.72 8.86 -11.46
N ALA A 477 -26.79 7.89 -11.51
CA ALA A 477 -25.74 7.85 -12.54
C ALA A 477 -26.17 7.16 -13.84
N LEU A 478 -27.14 6.25 -13.78
CA LEU A 478 -27.58 5.43 -14.92
C LEU A 478 -28.08 6.21 -16.15
N PRO A 479 -28.81 7.35 -16.02
CA PRO A 479 -29.27 8.10 -17.21
C PRO A 479 -28.13 8.59 -18.12
N ASP A 480 -26.96 8.87 -17.55
CA ASP A 480 -25.78 9.32 -18.29
C ASP A 480 -24.89 8.16 -18.76
N ALA A 481 -25.05 6.99 -18.18
CA ALA A 481 -24.19 5.84 -18.43
C ALA A 481 -24.63 5.05 -19.66
N ARG A 482 -23.69 4.75 -20.54
CA ARG A 482 -23.92 3.93 -21.77
C ARG A 482 -23.47 2.49 -21.57
N PHE A 483 -22.43 2.28 -20.78
CA PHE A 483 -21.84 0.97 -20.56
C PHE A 483 -21.53 0.73 -19.09
N ALA A 484 -21.66 -0.54 -18.70
CA ALA A 484 -21.12 -1.05 -17.44
C ALA A 484 -20.10 -2.16 -17.73
N VAL A 485 -19.05 -2.26 -16.91
CA VAL A 485 -18.07 -3.34 -17.00
C VAL A 485 -18.07 -4.13 -15.70
N SER A 486 -18.27 -5.44 -15.83
CA SER A 486 -18.20 -6.39 -14.71
C SER A 486 -17.00 -7.32 -14.80
N ASP A 487 -16.49 -7.76 -13.65
CA ASP A 487 -15.49 -8.81 -13.51
C ASP A 487 -16.20 -10.09 -13.05
N THR A 488 -16.24 -11.09 -13.91
CA THR A 488 -16.88 -12.38 -13.61
C THR A 488 -16.03 -13.28 -12.72
N HIS A 489 -14.76 -12.94 -12.54
CA HIS A 489 -13.82 -13.79 -11.78
C HIS A 489 -14.26 -13.99 -10.33
N ARG A 490 -14.90 -12.99 -9.74
CA ARG A 490 -15.53 -13.08 -8.41
C ARG A 490 -16.53 -14.24 -8.30
N VAL A 491 -17.28 -14.48 -9.36
CA VAL A 491 -18.32 -15.50 -9.40
C VAL A 491 -17.74 -16.85 -9.75
N THR A 492 -16.87 -16.85 -10.75
CA THR A 492 -16.35 -18.10 -11.34
C THR A 492 -15.20 -18.72 -10.56
N ALA A 493 -14.42 -17.94 -9.80
CA ALA A 493 -13.44 -18.47 -8.85
C ALA A 493 -14.11 -19.38 -7.79
N ARG A 494 -15.39 -19.11 -7.47
CA ARG A 494 -16.17 -19.91 -6.50
C ARG A 494 -16.82 -21.14 -7.14
N TYR A 495 -17.19 -21.07 -8.43
CA TYR A 495 -18.02 -22.11 -9.06
C TYR A 495 -17.33 -22.81 -10.25
N GLY A 496 -16.18 -22.34 -10.72
CA GLY A 496 -15.50 -22.85 -11.94
C GLY A 496 -16.25 -22.53 -13.25
N GLY A 497 -15.62 -22.69 -14.39
CA GLY A 497 -16.34 -22.70 -15.68
C GLY A 497 -16.61 -21.35 -16.35
N LEU A 498 -15.59 -20.44 -16.39
CA LEU A 498 -15.68 -19.17 -17.15
C LEU A 498 -16.07 -19.32 -18.61
N ASN A 499 -15.71 -20.43 -19.23
CA ASN A 499 -15.84 -20.64 -20.68
C ASN A 499 -17.19 -21.24 -21.10
N ASP A 500 -17.99 -21.76 -20.18
CA ASP A 500 -19.33 -22.25 -20.48
C ASP A 500 -20.36 -21.11 -20.39
N VAL A 501 -20.74 -20.58 -21.54
CA VAL A 501 -21.54 -19.34 -21.69
C VAL A 501 -22.94 -19.69 -22.15
N GLY A 502 -23.94 -19.04 -21.57
CA GLY A 502 -25.33 -19.10 -22.04
C GLY A 502 -25.57 -18.28 -23.31
N ALA A 503 -26.75 -18.40 -23.88
CA ALA A 503 -27.18 -17.60 -25.03
C ALA A 503 -27.24 -16.10 -24.74
N ASP A 504 -27.31 -15.73 -23.46
CA ASP A 504 -27.29 -14.35 -22.95
C ASP A 504 -25.86 -13.75 -22.83
N GLY A 505 -24.83 -14.53 -23.18
CA GLY A 505 -23.42 -14.13 -23.06
C GLY A 505 -22.87 -14.18 -21.63
N LEU A 506 -23.67 -14.63 -20.65
CA LEU A 506 -23.25 -14.76 -19.25
C LEU A 506 -22.71 -16.18 -18.97
N PRO A 507 -21.74 -16.34 -18.05
CA PRO A 507 -21.32 -17.65 -17.58
C PRO A 507 -22.52 -18.46 -17.06
N LYS A 508 -22.65 -19.73 -17.48
CA LYS A 508 -23.77 -20.59 -17.02
C LYS A 508 -23.77 -20.82 -15.51
N VAL A 509 -22.58 -20.82 -14.91
CA VAL A 509 -22.41 -20.95 -13.46
C VAL A 509 -22.89 -19.74 -12.66
N LEU A 510 -23.24 -18.62 -13.32
CA LEU A 510 -23.78 -17.45 -12.65
C LEU A 510 -25.16 -17.78 -12.06
N PRO A 511 -25.35 -17.65 -10.72
CA PRO A 511 -26.63 -17.94 -10.09
C PRO A 511 -27.77 -17.11 -10.67
N ALA A 512 -28.98 -17.68 -10.71
CA ALA A 512 -30.17 -17.01 -11.27
C ALA A 512 -30.48 -15.65 -10.60
N TRP A 513 -30.26 -15.56 -9.28
CA TRP A 513 -30.44 -14.31 -8.54
C TRP A 513 -29.47 -13.21 -9.01
N GLN A 514 -28.20 -13.58 -9.29
CA GLN A 514 -27.18 -12.65 -9.76
C GLN A 514 -27.43 -12.20 -11.21
N ARG A 515 -28.00 -13.07 -12.07
CA ARG A 515 -28.38 -12.71 -13.45
C ARG A 515 -29.44 -11.61 -13.50
N ASN A 516 -30.25 -11.48 -12.44
CA ASN A 516 -31.29 -10.45 -12.34
C ASN A 516 -30.79 -9.15 -11.72
N GLU A 517 -29.53 -9.09 -11.28
CA GLU A 517 -28.94 -7.91 -10.66
C GLU A 517 -28.07 -7.12 -11.63
N PHE A 518 -27.95 -5.81 -11.41
CA PHE A 518 -27.05 -4.96 -12.17
C PHE A 518 -25.58 -5.38 -11.90
N PRO A 519 -24.74 -5.43 -12.95
CA PRO A 519 -25.02 -5.15 -14.36
C PRO A 519 -25.41 -6.40 -15.18
N PHE A 520 -25.52 -7.59 -14.58
CA PHE A 520 -25.75 -8.85 -15.29
C PHE A 520 -27.15 -8.94 -15.91
N ASN A 521 -28.11 -8.15 -15.46
CA ASN A 521 -29.42 -7.99 -16.08
C ASN A 521 -29.42 -7.12 -17.34
N GLN A 522 -28.29 -6.52 -17.71
CA GLN A 522 -28.12 -5.72 -18.92
C GLN A 522 -27.50 -6.58 -20.06
N PRO A 523 -27.82 -6.28 -21.33
CA PRO A 523 -27.27 -7.02 -22.46
C PRO A 523 -25.74 -6.99 -22.50
N VAL A 524 -25.10 -8.15 -22.64
CA VAL A 524 -23.66 -8.26 -22.87
C VAL A 524 -23.37 -7.93 -24.34
N VAL A 525 -22.56 -6.91 -24.57
CA VAL A 525 -22.20 -6.45 -25.94
C VAL A 525 -20.74 -6.71 -26.30
N PHE A 526 -19.92 -7.05 -25.33
CA PHE A 526 -18.54 -7.48 -25.54
C PHE A 526 -18.10 -8.36 -24.37
N ARG A 527 -17.25 -9.34 -24.68
CA ARG A 527 -16.60 -10.21 -23.72
C ARG A 527 -15.10 -10.21 -24.01
N SER A 528 -14.28 -10.05 -22.99
CA SER A 528 -12.83 -10.16 -23.13
C SER A 528 -12.41 -11.58 -23.55
N PRO A 529 -11.25 -11.78 -24.19
CA PRO A 529 -10.87 -13.07 -24.80
C PRO A 529 -10.92 -14.26 -23.85
N GLY A 530 -10.44 -14.14 -22.61
CA GLY A 530 -10.54 -15.18 -21.59
C GLY A 530 -11.88 -15.18 -20.84
N GLY A 531 -12.76 -14.22 -21.13
CA GLY A 531 -14.12 -14.15 -20.59
C GLY A 531 -14.24 -13.58 -19.19
N ARG A 532 -13.16 -13.01 -18.65
CA ARG A 532 -13.17 -12.43 -17.32
C ARG A 532 -14.01 -11.16 -17.25
N TYR A 533 -13.85 -10.23 -18.22
CA TYR A 533 -14.57 -8.97 -18.22
C TYR A 533 -15.70 -8.98 -19.24
N LEU A 534 -16.88 -8.52 -18.79
CA LEU A 534 -18.03 -8.34 -19.64
C LEU A 534 -18.36 -6.85 -19.74
N VAL A 535 -18.64 -6.39 -20.98
CA VAL A 535 -19.18 -5.05 -21.21
C VAL A 535 -20.67 -5.19 -21.44
N HIS A 536 -21.44 -4.52 -20.62
CA HIS A 536 -22.90 -4.47 -20.70
C HIS A 536 -23.33 -3.14 -21.28
N ARG A 537 -24.31 -3.14 -22.20
CA ARG A 537 -24.98 -1.91 -22.66
C ARG A 537 -26.15 -1.62 -21.73
N ILE A 538 -26.22 -0.41 -21.21
CA ILE A 538 -27.27 -0.02 -20.27
C ILE A 538 -28.54 0.31 -21.06
N GLU A 539 -29.57 -0.53 -20.92
CA GLU A 539 -30.87 -0.41 -21.62
C GLU A 539 -32.07 -0.50 -20.66
N LYS A 540 -31.91 -1.23 -19.55
CA LYS A 540 -33.01 -1.49 -18.65
C LYS A 540 -32.93 -0.62 -17.40
N PRO A 541 -34.05 -0.07 -16.92
CA PRO A 541 -34.07 0.60 -15.63
C PRO A 541 -33.71 -0.40 -14.53
N VAL A 542 -32.89 0.05 -13.58
CA VAL A 542 -32.52 -0.76 -12.42
C VAL A 542 -33.62 -0.60 -11.36
N THR A 543 -34.58 -1.53 -11.36
CA THR A 543 -35.72 -1.50 -10.42
C THR A 543 -35.37 -2.10 -9.06
N SER A 544 -34.41 -3.00 -9.01
CA SER A 544 -33.85 -3.53 -7.76
C SER A 544 -32.39 -3.92 -8.01
N ALA A 545 -31.47 -3.33 -7.27
CA ALA A 545 -30.15 -3.90 -7.11
C ALA A 545 -30.09 -4.49 -5.70
N ARG A 546 -30.23 -5.80 -5.56
CA ARG A 546 -29.66 -6.45 -4.40
C ARG A 546 -28.15 -6.28 -4.55
N ILE A 547 -27.58 -5.41 -3.75
CA ILE A 547 -26.14 -5.35 -3.61
C ILE A 547 -25.76 -6.60 -2.84
N PRO A 548 -24.78 -7.39 -3.27
CA PRO A 548 -24.43 -8.64 -2.64
C PRO A 548 -24.27 -8.43 -1.13
N GLU A 549 -25.17 -8.98 -0.34
CA GLU A 549 -24.96 -9.12 1.10
C GLU A 549 -23.70 -9.96 1.24
N ARG A 550 -22.72 -9.44 1.97
CA ARG A 550 -21.44 -10.05 2.37
C ARG A 550 -21.16 -11.42 1.74
N LEU A 551 -20.28 -11.46 0.77
CA LEU A 551 -19.68 -12.72 0.28
C LEU A 551 -18.82 -13.45 1.34
N ASP A 552 -18.68 -12.87 2.54
CA ASP A 552 -17.90 -13.42 3.67
C ASP A 552 -18.75 -14.24 4.66
N GLN A 553 -20.05 -14.35 4.48
CA GLN A 553 -20.76 -15.34 5.27
C GLN A 553 -20.53 -16.70 4.59
N THR A 554 -19.62 -17.44 5.19
CA THR A 554 -19.52 -18.89 5.11
C THR A 554 -20.91 -19.48 5.36
N GLU A 555 -21.72 -19.64 4.31
CA GLU A 555 -22.71 -20.70 4.35
C GLU A 555 -21.91 -22.01 4.45
N PRO A 556 -22.20 -22.87 5.40
CA PRO A 556 -21.56 -24.17 5.45
C PRO A 556 -21.75 -24.84 4.10
N ASN A 557 -20.66 -25.34 3.54
CA ASN A 557 -20.64 -26.20 2.38
C ASN A 557 -21.78 -27.21 2.52
N PRO A 558 -22.75 -27.29 1.62
CA PRO A 558 -23.61 -28.45 1.58
C PRO A 558 -22.71 -29.63 1.20
N GLU A 559 -22.65 -30.64 2.07
CA GLU A 559 -21.93 -31.90 1.91
C GLU A 559 -22.14 -32.54 0.54
#